data_b852bf4a2a68bc268c2ac16a800dbcf7
#
_entry.id   b852bf4a2a68bc268c2ac16a800dbcf7
#
_cell.length_a   1.000
_cell.length_b   1.000
_cell.length_c   1.000
_cell.angle_alpha   90.00
_cell.angle_beta   90.00
_cell.angle_gamma   90.00
#
_symmetry.space_group_name_H-M   'P 1'
#
loop_
_entity.id
_entity.type
_entity.pdbx_description
1 polymer ?
#
loop_
_entity_poly.entity_id
_entity_poly.type
_entity_poly.pdbx_seq_one_letter_code
_entity_poly.pdbx_strand_id
1 'polypeptide(L)'
;MYSDISKKTFKELTNEEVYQILDLRLKVFVMEQQIMYVDTDYKDQKCLHYMIKDNDQIVCYLRVIPKGLKYEEYALSRVATDPNYRSHRLATKLIKKAMDDLKGEPFRISGQAYLKAYYEGLGFKVVKGPYLEEDILHYEMVSLNQ
;
A
#
# COMPACT_ATOMS: atom_id res chain seq x y z
N MET A 1 -13.46 -12.64 12.44
CA MET A 1 -14.36 -11.75 11.66
C MET A 1 -13.62 -10.47 11.30
N TYR A 2 -13.73 -10.07 10.06
CA TYR A 2 -13.06 -8.85 9.59
C TYR A 2 -13.79 -7.60 10.05
N SER A 3 -13.02 -6.59 10.41
CA SER A 3 -13.58 -5.27 10.68
C SER A 3 -13.96 -4.58 9.36
N ASP A 4 -14.70 -3.49 9.47
CA ASP A 4 -14.82 -2.54 8.36
C ASP A 4 -13.44 -1.93 8.07
N ILE A 5 -13.32 -1.33 6.88
CA ILE A 5 -12.09 -0.63 6.53
C ILE A 5 -11.94 0.61 7.42
N SER A 6 -10.80 0.72 8.09
CA SER A 6 -10.43 1.91 8.84
C SER A 6 -9.53 2.80 8.00
N LYS A 7 -9.79 4.10 8.04
CA LYS A 7 -8.97 5.13 7.39
C LYS A 7 -8.57 6.14 8.45
N LYS A 8 -7.26 6.30 8.66
CA LYS A 8 -6.74 7.16 9.73
C LYS A 8 -5.55 7.98 9.26
N THR A 9 -5.44 9.21 9.77
CA THR A 9 -4.18 9.95 9.71
C THR A 9 -3.22 9.33 10.72
N PHE A 10 -1.94 9.68 10.62
CA PHE A 10 -0.95 9.16 11.57
C PHE A 10 -1.29 9.51 13.03
N LYS A 11 -1.76 10.73 13.26
CA LYS A 11 -2.12 11.17 14.61
C LYS A 11 -3.32 10.42 15.19
N GLU A 12 -4.20 9.92 14.34
CA GLU A 12 -5.36 9.15 14.77
C GLU A 12 -5.02 7.68 15.06
N LEU A 13 -3.85 7.21 14.62
CA LEU A 13 -3.41 5.84 14.91
C LEU A 13 -3.09 5.71 16.39
N THR A 14 -3.49 4.59 16.99
CA THR A 14 -3.05 4.24 18.33
C THR A 14 -1.61 3.73 18.31
N ASN A 15 -0.95 3.74 19.45
CA ASN A 15 0.39 3.15 19.56
C ASN A 15 0.41 1.69 19.10
N GLU A 16 -0.62 0.95 19.47
CA GLU A 16 -0.76 -0.47 19.07
C GLU A 16 -0.91 -0.61 17.56
N GLU A 17 -1.68 0.25 16.94
CA GLU A 17 -1.84 0.23 15.49
C GLU A 17 -0.53 0.55 14.78
N VAL A 18 0.22 1.54 15.24
CA VAL A 18 1.53 1.86 14.66
C VAL A 18 2.46 0.64 14.75
N TYR A 19 2.50 0.02 15.93
CA TYR A 19 3.33 -1.17 16.14
C TYR A 19 2.95 -2.30 15.18
N GLN A 20 1.66 -2.60 15.09
CA GLN A 20 1.16 -3.66 14.20
C GLN A 20 1.42 -3.36 12.72
N ILE A 21 1.26 -2.10 12.30
CA ILE A 21 1.55 -1.69 10.92
C ILE A 21 3.02 -1.95 10.59
N LEU A 22 3.92 -1.53 11.45
CA LEU A 22 5.36 -1.72 11.21
C LEU A 22 5.74 -3.19 11.25
N ASP A 23 5.14 -3.97 12.16
CA ASP A 23 5.35 -5.41 12.24
C ASP A 23 4.92 -6.13 10.96
N LEU A 24 3.72 -5.82 10.45
CA LEU A 24 3.22 -6.40 9.21
C LEU A 24 4.12 -6.05 8.01
N ARG A 25 4.53 -4.79 7.91
CA ARG A 25 5.39 -4.32 6.83
C ARG A 25 6.76 -5.00 6.88
N LEU A 26 7.33 -5.14 8.06
CA LEU A 26 8.61 -5.82 8.24
C LEU A 26 8.52 -7.28 7.78
N LYS A 27 7.45 -7.98 8.16
CA LYS A 27 7.26 -9.38 7.79
C LYS A 27 7.07 -9.57 6.28
N VAL A 28 6.32 -8.68 5.62
CA VAL A 28 6.00 -8.80 4.20
C VAL A 28 7.15 -8.30 3.31
N PHE A 29 7.69 -7.12 3.61
CA PHE A 29 8.63 -6.47 2.69
C PHE A 29 10.09 -6.81 2.97
N VAL A 30 10.43 -7.16 4.19
CA VAL A 30 11.81 -7.46 4.56
C VAL A 30 12.01 -8.96 4.71
N MET A 31 11.27 -9.59 5.60
CA MET A 31 11.51 -11.00 5.95
C MET A 31 11.05 -11.95 4.83
N GLU A 32 9.83 -11.81 4.35
CA GLU A 32 9.29 -12.70 3.32
C GLU A 32 10.07 -12.58 2.01
N GLN A 33 10.39 -11.36 1.60
CA GLN A 33 11.12 -11.10 0.36
C GLN A 33 12.63 -11.28 0.51
N GLN A 34 13.10 -11.46 1.72
CA GLN A 34 14.53 -11.64 2.05
C GLN A 34 15.38 -10.48 1.53
N ILE A 35 14.89 -9.25 1.69
CA ILE A 35 15.57 -8.03 1.29
C ILE A 35 15.88 -7.21 2.53
N MET A 36 17.17 -6.93 2.75
CA MET A 36 17.60 -6.11 3.87
C MET A 36 17.54 -4.65 3.51
N TYR A 37 16.53 -3.94 4.02
CA TYR A 37 16.43 -2.50 3.87
C TYR A 37 15.64 -1.91 5.03
N VAL A 38 15.73 -0.59 5.20
CA VAL A 38 14.98 0.11 6.24
C VAL A 38 13.62 0.50 5.66
N ASP A 39 12.57 -0.16 6.13
CA ASP A 39 11.22 0.04 5.61
C ASP A 39 10.62 1.39 6.00
N THR A 40 11.00 1.93 7.17
CA THR A 40 10.53 3.25 7.60
C THR A 40 11.26 4.33 6.79
N ASP A 41 10.50 5.29 6.25
CA ASP A 41 11.01 6.31 5.35
C ASP A 41 10.63 7.73 5.78
N TYR A 42 10.12 7.89 7.00
CA TYR A 42 9.66 9.17 7.54
C TYR A 42 8.54 9.84 6.73
N LYS A 43 7.82 9.05 5.92
CA LYS A 43 6.64 9.54 5.20
C LYS A 43 5.34 9.18 5.92
N ASP A 44 5.39 8.15 6.78
CA ASP A 44 4.18 7.64 7.46
C ASP A 44 3.43 8.74 8.20
N GLN A 45 4.16 9.68 8.78
CA GLN A 45 3.57 10.76 9.58
C GLN A 45 2.67 11.69 8.75
N LYS A 46 2.82 11.68 7.43
CA LYS A 46 2.06 12.54 6.50
C LYS A 46 1.05 11.77 5.66
N CYS A 47 1.00 10.45 5.82
CA CYS A 47 0.16 9.60 4.98
C CYS A 47 -1.21 9.35 5.58
N LEU A 48 -2.14 8.89 4.74
CA LEU A 48 -3.37 8.25 5.18
C LEU A 48 -3.11 6.75 5.28
N HIS A 49 -3.65 6.12 6.32
CA HIS A 49 -3.44 4.72 6.61
C HIS A 49 -4.78 3.98 6.52
N TYR A 50 -4.84 2.99 5.63
CA TYR A 50 -6.02 2.16 5.45
C TYR A 50 -5.72 0.77 5.95
N MET A 51 -6.65 0.17 6.69
CA MET A 51 -6.41 -1.14 7.27
C MET A 51 -7.69 -1.92 7.48
N ILE A 52 -7.54 -3.25 7.48
CA ILE A 52 -8.58 -4.21 7.86
C ILE A 52 -8.02 -5.02 9.01
N LYS A 53 -8.82 -5.24 10.03
CA LYS A 53 -8.46 -6.05 11.20
C LYS A 53 -9.27 -7.34 11.24
N ASP A 54 -8.68 -8.35 11.84
CA ASP A 54 -9.36 -9.56 12.25
C ASP A 54 -9.11 -9.72 13.74
N ASN A 55 -10.17 -9.66 14.56
CA ASN A 55 -10.05 -9.71 16.03
C ASN A 55 -9.00 -8.73 16.57
N ASP A 56 -9.13 -7.45 16.17
CA ASP A 56 -8.26 -6.35 16.60
C ASP A 56 -6.81 -6.44 16.11
N GLN A 57 -6.49 -7.40 15.26
CA GLN A 57 -5.16 -7.51 14.66
C GLN A 57 -5.21 -7.04 13.20
N ILE A 58 -4.30 -6.16 12.81
CA ILE A 58 -4.21 -5.67 11.45
C ILE A 58 -3.70 -6.80 10.55
N VAL A 59 -4.52 -7.18 9.55
CA VAL A 59 -4.20 -8.28 8.63
C VAL A 59 -3.97 -7.80 7.20
N CYS A 60 -4.41 -6.59 6.89
CA CYS A 60 -4.17 -5.97 5.59
C CYS A 60 -4.01 -4.46 5.77
N TYR A 61 -3.11 -3.87 5.01
CA TYR A 61 -2.73 -2.47 5.19
C TYR A 61 -2.29 -1.87 3.87
N LEU A 62 -2.57 -0.58 3.68
CA LEU A 62 -1.87 0.26 2.70
C LEU A 62 -1.80 1.69 3.21
N ARG A 63 -0.86 2.44 2.67
CA ARG A 63 -0.82 3.87 2.92
C ARG A 63 -1.00 4.65 1.61
N VAL A 64 -1.65 5.81 1.73
CA VAL A 64 -1.75 6.77 0.64
C VAL A 64 -0.79 7.91 0.95
N ILE A 65 0.19 8.10 0.09
CA ILE A 65 1.13 9.21 0.20
C ILE A 65 0.49 10.43 -0.46
N PRO A 66 0.44 11.59 0.23
CA PRO A 66 -0.19 12.79 -0.33
C PRO A 66 0.56 13.31 -1.55
N LYS A 67 -0.15 14.09 -2.36
CA LYS A 67 0.43 14.77 -3.52
C LYS A 67 1.66 15.57 -3.13
N GLY A 68 2.71 15.48 -3.95
CA GLY A 68 3.90 16.30 -3.80
C GLY A 68 4.92 15.78 -2.81
N LEU A 69 4.62 14.70 -2.06
CA LEU A 69 5.58 14.16 -1.11
C LEU A 69 6.57 13.18 -1.79
N LYS A 70 6.08 12.32 -2.66
CA LYS A 70 6.93 11.40 -3.43
C LYS A 70 6.78 11.66 -4.93
N TYR A 71 5.56 11.83 -5.39
CA TYR A 71 5.20 12.15 -6.77
C TYR A 71 4.29 13.36 -6.78
N GLU A 72 4.04 13.91 -7.96
CA GLU A 72 3.02 14.97 -8.10
C GLU A 72 1.62 14.43 -7.76
N GLU A 73 1.36 13.18 -8.09
CA GLU A 73 0.10 12.51 -7.82
C GLU A 73 0.09 11.91 -6.41
N TYR A 74 -1.08 11.49 -5.96
CA TYR A 74 -1.18 10.58 -4.81
C TYR A 74 -0.48 9.27 -5.16
N ALA A 75 0.04 8.57 -4.14
CA ALA A 75 0.65 7.26 -4.34
C ALA A 75 0.02 6.23 -3.40
N LEU A 76 -0.20 5.03 -3.91
CA LEU A 76 -0.42 3.86 -3.07
C LEU A 76 0.94 3.26 -2.76
N SER A 77 1.16 2.93 -1.51
CA SER A 77 2.44 2.44 -1.04
C SER A 77 2.26 1.46 0.11
N ARG A 78 3.23 0.57 0.28
CA ARG A 78 3.24 -0.38 1.38
C ARG A 78 1.95 -1.20 1.47
N VAL A 79 1.46 -1.66 0.33
CA VAL A 79 0.30 -2.56 0.29
C VAL A 79 0.74 -3.92 0.81
N ALA A 80 0.24 -4.33 1.96
CA ALA A 80 0.70 -5.54 2.63
C ALA A 80 -0.47 -6.35 3.16
N THR A 81 -0.47 -7.65 2.90
CA THR A 81 -1.44 -8.60 3.45
C THR A 81 -0.70 -9.69 4.21
N ASP A 82 -1.13 -9.96 5.43
CA ASP A 82 -0.62 -11.08 6.21
C ASP A 82 -0.74 -12.36 5.37
N PRO A 83 0.33 -13.18 5.27
CA PRO A 83 0.30 -14.38 4.43
C PRO A 83 -0.87 -15.34 4.72
N ASN A 84 -1.33 -15.40 5.97
CA ASN A 84 -2.45 -16.26 6.36
C ASN A 84 -3.81 -15.75 5.89
N TYR A 85 -3.86 -14.53 5.36
CA TYR A 85 -5.10 -13.87 4.93
C TYR A 85 -5.12 -13.54 3.45
N ARG A 86 -4.17 -14.02 2.69
CA ARG A 86 -4.13 -13.87 1.24
C ARG A 86 -5.23 -14.70 0.59
N SER A 87 -5.61 -14.39 -0.64
CA SER A 87 -6.71 -15.01 -1.38
C SER A 87 -8.11 -14.54 -0.95
N HIS A 88 -8.21 -13.63 0.00
CA HIS A 88 -9.49 -13.04 0.44
C HIS A 88 -9.74 -11.67 -0.20
N ARG A 89 -8.88 -11.23 -1.12
CA ARG A 89 -9.00 -9.96 -1.85
C ARG A 89 -9.03 -8.73 -0.93
N LEU A 90 -8.41 -8.82 0.22
CA LEU A 90 -8.41 -7.70 1.18
C LEU A 90 -7.66 -6.49 0.64
N ALA A 91 -6.50 -6.70 0.02
CA ALA A 91 -5.73 -5.61 -0.58
C ALA A 91 -6.53 -4.89 -1.66
N THR A 92 -7.23 -5.63 -2.52
CA THR A 92 -8.07 -5.05 -3.56
C THR A 92 -9.17 -4.17 -2.96
N LYS A 93 -9.78 -4.63 -1.86
CA LYS A 93 -10.80 -3.83 -1.16
C LYS A 93 -10.21 -2.51 -0.65
N LEU A 94 -9.02 -2.56 -0.05
CA LEU A 94 -8.36 -1.35 0.44
C LEU A 94 -7.99 -0.41 -0.68
N ILE A 95 -7.43 -0.93 -1.77
CA ILE A 95 -7.04 -0.12 -2.92
C ILE A 95 -8.26 0.59 -3.52
N LYS A 96 -9.34 -0.16 -3.74
CA LYS A 96 -10.57 0.41 -4.29
C LYS A 96 -11.15 1.48 -3.37
N LYS A 97 -11.13 1.24 -2.06
CA LYS A 97 -11.64 2.23 -1.09
C LYS A 97 -10.81 3.52 -1.14
N ALA A 98 -9.48 3.40 -1.14
CA ALA A 98 -8.60 4.55 -1.17
C ALA A 98 -8.79 5.37 -2.46
N MET A 99 -8.87 4.69 -3.60
CA MET A 99 -9.06 5.36 -4.89
C MET A 99 -10.45 5.96 -5.00
N ASP A 100 -11.46 5.32 -4.44
CA ASP A 100 -12.83 5.83 -4.46
C ASP A 100 -12.96 7.08 -3.57
N ASP A 101 -12.31 7.10 -2.42
CA ASP A 101 -12.29 8.27 -1.54
C ASP A 101 -11.67 9.50 -2.22
N LEU A 102 -10.77 9.28 -3.17
CA LEU A 102 -10.07 10.34 -3.89
C LEU A 102 -10.39 10.30 -5.40
N LYS A 103 -11.62 9.91 -5.73
CA LYS A 103 -12.06 9.74 -7.12
C LYS A 103 -11.82 11.02 -7.93
N GLY A 104 -11.30 10.84 -9.13
CA GLY A 104 -10.91 11.95 -9.99
C GLY A 104 -9.48 12.42 -9.80
N GLU A 105 -8.82 12.01 -8.72
CA GLU A 105 -7.43 12.34 -8.45
C GLU A 105 -6.51 11.23 -8.96
N PRO A 106 -5.53 11.55 -9.82
CA PRO A 106 -4.60 10.52 -10.31
C PRO A 106 -3.76 9.90 -9.20
N PHE A 107 -3.45 8.63 -9.39
CA PHE A 107 -2.55 7.88 -8.51
C PHE A 107 -1.36 7.37 -9.28
N ARG A 108 -0.19 7.36 -8.65
CA ARG A 108 1.03 6.76 -9.19
C ARG A 108 1.54 5.71 -8.21
N ILE A 109 2.06 4.63 -8.76
CA ILE A 109 2.64 3.54 -7.96
C ILE A 109 3.98 3.11 -8.55
N SER A 110 4.83 2.54 -7.71
CA SER A 110 5.97 1.74 -8.11
C SER A 110 5.63 0.30 -7.73
N GLY A 111 5.17 -0.47 -8.69
CA GLY A 111 4.67 -1.82 -8.46
C GLY A 111 5.69 -2.88 -8.88
N GLN A 112 5.79 -3.95 -8.08
CA GLN A 112 6.65 -5.07 -8.44
C GLN A 112 6.18 -5.66 -9.77
N ALA A 113 7.13 -6.00 -10.65
CA ALA A 113 6.84 -6.38 -12.04
C ALA A 113 5.86 -7.55 -12.16
N TYR A 114 5.93 -8.51 -11.24
CA TYR A 114 5.03 -9.66 -11.29
C TYR A 114 3.57 -9.31 -10.99
N LEU A 115 3.31 -8.10 -10.46
CA LEU A 115 1.96 -7.60 -10.17
C LEU A 115 1.43 -6.68 -11.27
N LYS A 116 2.15 -6.53 -12.38
CA LYS A 116 1.77 -5.61 -13.47
C LYS A 116 0.32 -5.86 -13.93
N ALA A 117 -0.02 -7.10 -14.26
CA ALA A 117 -1.37 -7.43 -14.75
C ALA A 117 -2.43 -7.13 -13.69
N TYR A 118 -2.11 -7.36 -12.42
CA TYR A 118 -3.00 -7.05 -11.31
C TYR A 118 -3.34 -5.55 -11.27
N TYR A 119 -2.31 -4.70 -11.33
CA TYR A 119 -2.53 -3.26 -11.31
C TYR A 119 -3.18 -2.74 -12.59
N GLU A 120 -2.87 -3.35 -13.73
CA GLU A 120 -3.57 -3.01 -14.98
C GLU A 120 -5.06 -3.27 -14.87
N GLY A 121 -5.44 -4.37 -14.20
CA GLY A 121 -6.83 -4.68 -13.94
C GLY A 121 -7.54 -3.66 -13.03
N LEU A 122 -6.79 -2.89 -12.27
CA LEU A 122 -7.31 -1.82 -11.42
C LEU A 122 -7.29 -0.45 -12.11
N GLY A 123 -6.89 -0.38 -13.36
CA GLY A 123 -6.90 0.85 -14.14
C GLY A 123 -5.56 1.57 -14.24
N PHE A 124 -4.47 0.95 -13.78
CA PHE A 124 -3.14 1.52 -13.90
C PHE A 124 -2.51 1.18 -15.24
N LYS A 125 -1.66 2.08 -15.74
CA LYS A 125 -0.90 1.88 -16.97
C LYS A 125 0.58 2.14 -16.71
N VAL A 126 1.45 1.31 -17.29
CA VAL A 126 2.89 1.47 -17.18
C VAL A 126 3.32 2.75 -17.87
N VAL A 127 4.10 3.57 -17.17
CA VAL A 127 4.69 4.79 -17.73
C VAL A 127 6.22 4.75 -17.71
N LYS A 128 6.82 3.84 -16.93
CA LYS A 128 8.27 3.71 -16.85
C LYS A 128 8.65 2.30 -16.40
N GLY A 129 9.79 1.81 -16.90
CA GLY A 129 10.35 0.53 -16.44
C GLY A 129 10.39 -0.51 -17.56
N PRO A 130 10.83 -1.73 -17.21
CA PRO A 130 11.15 -2.17 -15.85
C PRO A 130 12.45 -1.56 -15.31
N TYR A 131 12.53 -1.42 -14.00
CA TYR A 131 13.74 -0.96 -13.30
C TYR A 131 13.89 -1.73 -11.99
N LEU A 132 15.11 -1.75 -11.44
CA LEU A 132 15.36 -2.39 -10.16
C LEU A 132 15.10 -1.42 -9.02
N GLU A 133 14.37 -1.89 -8.01
CA GLU A 133 14.15 -1.21 -6.74
C GLU A 133 14.31 -2.26 -5.66
N GLU A 134 15.28 -2.10 -4.76
CA GLU A 134 15.62 -3.11 -3.77
C GLU A 134 15.80 -4.50 -4.39
N ASP A 135 16.54 -4.56 -5.51
CA ASP A 135 16.87 -5.79 -6.25
C ASP A 135 15.66 -6.53 -6.85
N ILE A 136 14.48 -5.92 -6.86
CA ILE A 136 13.28 -6.47 -7.49
C ILE A 136 12.89 -5.59 -8.67
N LEU A 137 12.53 -6.21 -9.80
CA LEU A 137 12.02 -5.48 -10.97
C LEU A 137 10.67 -4.83 -10.64
N HIS A 138 10.55 -3.56 -10.99
CA HIS A 138 9.35 -2.75 -10.78
C HIS A 138 8.95 -2.04 -12.07
N TYR A 139 7.67 -1.66 -12.13
CA TYR A 139 7.16 -0.69 -13.10
C TYR A 139 6.56 0.50 -12.37
N GLU A 140 6.79 1.69 -12.91
CA GLU A 140 6.07 2.87 -12.46
C GLU A 140 4.78 2.95 -13.27
N MET A 141 3.66 3.07 -12.60
CA MET A 141 2.33 3.00 -13.22
C MET A 141 1.45 4.13 -12.72
N VAL A 142 0.52 4.57 -13.57
CA VAL A 142 -0.39 5.68 -13.27
C VAL A 142 -1.82 5.28 -13.59
N SER A 143 -2.76 5.70 -12.74
CA SER A 143 -4.19 5.65 -13.00
C SER A 143 -4.74 7.07 -12.92
N LEU A 144 -5.61 7.45 -13.87
CA LEU A 144 -6.32 8.73 -13.80
C LEU A 144 -7.43 8.71 -12.74
N ASN A 145 -7.83 7.53 -12.30
CA ASN A 145 -8.81 7.34 -11.23
C ASN A 145 -10.13 8.07 -11.51
N GLN A 146 -10.59 7.97 -12.72
CA GLN A 146 -11.86 8.60 -13.15
C GLN A 146 -13.09 7.79 -12.77
#